data_1620839e601456e117faf8191e5a70bd
#
_entry.id   1620839e601456e117faf8191e5a70bd
#
_cell.length_a   1.000
_cell.length_b   1.000
_cell.length_c   1.000
_cell.angle_alpha   90.00
_cell.angle_beta   90.00
_cell.angle_gamma   90.00
#
_symmetry.space_group_name_H-M   'P 1'
#
loop_
_entity.id
_entity.type
_entity.pdbx_description
1 polymer ?
#
loop_
_entity_poly.entity_id
_entity_poly.type
_entity_poly.pdbx_seq_one_letter_code
_entity_poly.pdbx_strand_id
1 'polypeptide(L)'
;MRHAPTAFFAAAILLCPSAWAATIYKCKSPQGGLLYQEKPCAEESKPVASWSSSSESQMDDDSGSSKDPLVIGQGNNGHYMVNGSVNDQDLIFIVDTGASYVTLPLWMGDSAGVKCLGRMTMQTGNGTTNVCTTIIRKLKFGTFTLRDVEAVIAPNLKQPLLGMNVLKRFRVEQDSGEMRLSRKH
;
A
#
# COMPACT_ATOMS: atom_id res chain seq x y z
N MET A 1 -19.16 51.93 47.13
CA MET A 1 -18.19 50.84 47.15
C MET A 1 -18.60 49.82 46.09
N ARG A 2 -17.90 49.80 44.99
CA ARG A 2 -18.22 48.94 43.79
C ARG A 2 -17.22 47.81 43.76
N HIS A 3 -17.68 46.57 43.91
CA HIS A 3 -16.87 45.38 43.78
C HIS A 3 -16.91 44.94 42.30
N ALA A 4 -15.72 44.86 41.66
CA ALA A 4 -15.54 44.29 40.34
C ALA A 4 -15.38 42.76 40.44
N PRO A 5 -15.96 41.96 39.54
CA PRO A 5 -15.72 40.52 39.51
C PRO A 5 -14.48 40.22 38.70
N THR A 6 -13.57 39.48 39.29
CA THR A 6 -12.40 38.87 38.66
C THR A 6 -12.82 37.68 37.79
N ALA A 7 -12.62 37.81 36.49
CA ALA A 7 -12.88 36.71 35.54
C ALA A 7 -11.67 35.76 35.52
N PHE A 8 -11.88 34.52 35.95
CA PHE A 8 -10.90 33.42 35.79
C PHE A 8 -10.98 32.90 34.35
N PHE A 9 -9.91 33.10 33.58
CA PHE A 9 -9.72 32.46 32.30
C PHE A 9 -9.15 31.05 32.52
N ALA A 10 -9.96 30.01 32.33
CA ALA A 10 -9.52 28.64 32.31
C ALA A 10 -8.90 28.35 30.93
N ALA A 11 -7.58 28.19 30.89
CA ALA A 11 -6.87 27.74 29.70
C ALA A 11 -7.13 26.25 29.47
N ALA A 12 -7.93 25.90 28.47
CA ALA A 12 -8.12 24.54 28.02
C ALA A 12 -6.88 24.08 27.23
N ILE A 13 -6.06 23.23 27.85
CA ILE A 13 -4.94 22.57 27.17
C ILE A 13 -5.52 21.48 26.28
N LEU A 14 -5.52 21.72 24.95
CA LEU A 14 -5.83 20.73 23.91
C LEU A 14 -4.70 19.69 23.87
N LEU A 15 -4.92 18.53 24.51
CA LEU A 15 -4.10 17.34 24.33
C LEU A 15 -4.33 16.79 22.91
N CYS A 16 -3.42 17.13 21.99
CA CYS A 16 -3.35 16.50 20.67
C CYS A 16 -2.93 15.03 20.85
N PRO A 17 -3.73 14.04 20.40
CA PRO A 17 -3.26 12.65 20.41
C PRO A 17 -2.11 12.51 19.41
N SER A 18 -0.97 12.03 19.89
CA SER A 18 0.18 11.71 19.06
C SER A 18 -0.21 10.64 18.04
N ALA A 19 -0.22 11.01 16.76
CA ALA A 19 -0.36 10.06 15.67
C ALA A 19 0.86 9.11 15.69
N TRP A 20 0.65 7.86 16.00
CA TRP A 20 1.70 6.84 15.93
C TRP A 20 1.95 6.54 14.45
N ALA A 21 3.11 6.93 13.94
CA ALA A 21 3.56 6.56 12.61
C ALA A 21 3.84 5.04 12.59
N ALA A 22 3.16 4.31 11.73
CA ALA A 22 3.45 2.91 11.50
C ALA A 22 4.80 2.80 10.77
N THR A 23 5.75 2.06 11.35
CA THR A 23 7.05 1.79 10.74
C THR A 23 7.00 0.44 10.04
N ILE A 24 7.29 0.40 8.74
CA ILE A 24 7.38 -0.84 7.98
C ILE A 24 8.87 -1.19 7.81
N TYR A 25 9.21 -2.41 8.19
CA TYR A 25 10.57 -2.94 8.11
C TYR A 25 10.74 -3.78 6.85
N LYS A 26 11.81 -3.52 6.10
CA LYS A 26 12.26 -4.34 4.99
C LYS A 26 13.34 -5.28 5.51
N CYS A 27 13.02 -6.55 5.66
CA CYS A 27 13.90 -7.58 6.19
C CYS A 27 14.34 -8.53 5.08
N LYS A 28 15.54 -9.08 5.19
CA LYS A 28 15.99 -10.15 4.31
C LYS A 28 15.64 -11.49 4.94
N SER A 29 14.82 -12.31 4.26
CA SER A 29 14.48 -13.66 4.72
C SER A 29 15.74 -14.55 4.74
N PRO A 30 15.83 -15.55 5.63
CA PRO A 30 16.91 -16.55 5.62
C PRO A 30 17.08 -17.27 4.28
N GLN A 31 16.01 -17.36 3.48
CA GLN A 31 16.03 -17.96 2.15
C GLN A 31 16.41 -16.95 1.04
N GLY A 32 16.85 -15.73 1.38
CA GLY A 32 17.33 -14.72 0.45
C GLY A 32 16.26 -13.77 -0.12
N GLY A 33 14.97 -13.96 0.18
CA GLY A 33 13.89 -13.09 -0.25
C GLY A 33 13.78 -11.79 0.58
N LEU A 34 13.02 -10.80 0.08
CA LEU A 34 12.70 -9.57 0.81
C LEU A 34 11.34 -9.74 1.50
N LEU A 35 11.32 -9.50 2.82
CA LEU A 35 10.12 -9.55 3.66
C LEU A 35 9.78 -8.14 4.13
N TYR A 36 8.54 -7.70 3.91
CA TYR A 36 8.03 -6.42 4.41
C TYR A 36 7.06 -6.68 5.57
N GLN A 37 7.33 -6.12 6.74
CA GLN A 37 6.53 -6.36 7.95
C GLN A 37 6.49 -5.15 8.89
N GLU A 38 5.44 -5.06 9.72
CA GLU A 38 5.29 -4.01 10.72
C GLU A 38 6.12 -4.25 11.99
N LYS A 39 6.67 -5.45 12.15
CA LYS A 39 7.53 -5.80 13.29
C LYS A 39 9.00 -5.66 12.92
N PRO A 40 9.88 -5.30 13.86
CA PRO A 40 11.32 -5.31 13.62
C PRO A 40 11.80 -6.67 13.10
N CYS A 41 12.84 -6.64 12.25
CA CYS A 41 13.44 -7.87 11.74
C CYS A 41 13.94 -8.75 12.89
N ALA A 42 13.73 -10.08 12.80
CA ALA A 42 14.33 -11.02 13.74
C ALA A 42 15.87 -10.94 13.68
N GLU A 43 16.56 -11.28 14.77
CA GLU A 43 18.02 -11.14 14.86
C GLU A 43 18.78 -11.91 13.77
N GLU A 44 18.19 -12.96 13.21
CA GLU A 44 18.74 -13.72 12.07
C GLU A 44 18.50 -13.07 10.70
N SER A 45 17.65 -12.01 10.65
CA SER A 45 17.29 -11.29 9.43
C SER A 45 17.93 -9.91 9.46
N LYS A 46 18.99 -9.70 8.66
CA LYS A 46 19.63 -8.38 8.60
C LYS A 46 18.66 -7.33 8.09
N PRO A 47 18.45 -6.20 8.80
CA PRO A 47 17.63 -5.11 8.29
C PRO A 47 18.29 -4.53 7.02
N VAL A 48 17.55 -4.47 5.93
CA VAL A 48 18.01 -3.87 4.68
C VAL A 48 17.63 -2.39 4.63
N ALA A 49 16.50 -2.03 5.25
CA ALA A 49 16.08 -0.64 5.49
C ALA A 49 14.94 -0.59 6.50
N SER A 50 14.83 0.50 7.26
CA SER A 50 13.65 0.86 8.04
C SER A 50 13.21 2.26 7.60
N TRP A 51 11.92 2.45 7.30
CA TRP A 51 11.36 3.76 6.99
C TRP A 51 10.41 4.20 8.09
N SER A 52 10.76 5.27 8.77
CA SER A 52 9.82 6.14 9.45
C SER A 52 9.37 7.21 8.46
N SER A 53 8.09 7.58 8.48
CA SER A 53 7.54 8.61 7.60
C SER A 53 8.05 10.00 7.99
N SER A 54 9.32 10.27 7.70
CA SER A 54 9.91 11.61 7.64
C SER A 54 10.83 11.63 6.43
N SER A 55 10.41 12.42 5.47
CA SER A 55 11.08 12.82 4.24
C SER A 55 12.60 12.71 4.25
N GLU A 56 13.16 11.94 3.31
CA GLU A 56 14.19 12.51 2.43
C GLU A 56 14.53 11.51 1.33
N SER A 57 14.42 12.02 0.13
CA SER A 57 14.63 11.30 -1.12
C SER A 57 16.10 10.97 -1.32
N GLN A 58 16.41 9.69 -1.52
CA GLN A 58 17.52 9.33 -2.40
C GLN A 58 16.96 8.38 -3.48
N MET A 59 16.92 8.90 -4.68
CA MET A 59 16.60 8.19 -5.90
C MET A 59 17.83 7.37 -6.28
N ASP A 60 17.77 6.08 -6.02
CA ASP A 60 18.59 5.15 -6.74
C ASP A 60 17.67 4.43 -7.72
N ASP A 61 17.84 4.78 -8.99
CA ASP A 61 17.22 4.13 -10.16
C ASP A 61 17.93 2.78 -10.37
N ASP A 62 17.65 1.83 -9.46
CA ASP A 62 18.04 0.46 -9.65
C ASP A 62 16.91 -0.31 -10.35
N SER A 63 16.95 -0.31 -11.68
CA SER A 63 16.25 -1.22 -12.58
C SER A 63 16.74 -2.67 -12.40
N GLY A 64 17.00 -3.07 -11.16
CA GLY A 64 17.35 -4.43 -10.79
C GLY A 64 16.21 -5.38 -11.05
N SER A 65 16.27 -6.10 -12.17
CA SER A 65 15.50 -7.30 -12.41
C SER A 65 15.89 -8.37 -11.38
N SER A 66 15.45 -8.20 -10.14
CA SER A 66 15.62 -9.19 -9.10
C SER A 66 14.94 -10.47 -9.54
N LYS A 67 15.72 -11.54 -9.72
CA LYS A 67 15.19 -12.89 -9.97
C LYS A 67 14.58 -13.48 -8.71
N ASP A 68 14.81 -12.85 -7.56
CA ASP A 68 14.35 -13.32 -6.27
C ASP A 68 12.85 -13.08 -6.10
N PRO A 69 12.11 -14.00 -5.50
CA PRO A 69 10.70 -13.82 -5.22
C PRO A 69 10.48 -12.66 -4.24
N LEU A 70 9.44 -11.87 -4.46
CA LEU A 70 8.95 -10.93 -3.48
C LEU A 70 8.20 -11.71 -2.40
N VAL A 71 8.67 -11.63 -1.16
CA VAL A 71 8.02 -12.27 0.00
C VAL A 71 7.28 -11.21 0.80
N ILE A 72 6.00 -11.47 1.08
CA ILE A 72 5.08 -10.57 1.78
C ILE A 72 4.55 -11.32 3.00
N GLY A 73 4.82 -10.81 4.20
CA GLY A 73 4.26 -11.35 5.43
C GLY A 73 2.78 -10.98 5.60
N GLN A 74 2.02 -11.88 6.20
CA GLN A 74 0.63 -11.62 6.58
C GLN A 74 0.58 -10.64 7.75
N GLY A 75 -0.18 -9.56 7.61
CA GLY A 75 -0.43 -8.59 8.67
C GLY A 75 -1.38 -9.13 9.75
N ASN A 76 -1.48 -8.42 10.88
CA ASN A 76 -2.33 -8.82 12.02
C ASN A 76 -3.83 -8.93 11.66
N ASN A 77 -4.25 -8.26 10.59
CA ASN A 77 -5.62 -8.29 10.06
C ASN A 77 -5.86 -9.43 9.06
N GLY A 78 -4.89 -10.33 8.88
CA GLY A 78 -4.98 -11.44 7.93
C GLY A 78 -4.72 -11.08 6.47
N HIS A 79 -4.45 -9.80 6.15
CA HIS A 79 -4.16 -9.36 4.78
C HIS A 79 -2.66 -9.34 4.48
N TYR A 80 -2.33 -9.54 3.22
CA TYR A 80 -0.99 -9.33 2.69
C TYR A 80 -0.89 -7.92 2.14
N MET A 81 0.05 -7.12 2.66
CA MET A 81 0.20 -5.71 2.29
C MET A 81 1.57 -5.48 1.68
N VAL A 82 1.61 -4.73 0.58
CA VAL A 82 2.85 -4.45 -0.15
C VAL A 82 2.99 -2.97 -0.46
N ASN A 83 4.16 -2.41 -0.18
CA ASN A 83 4.50 -1.06 -0.57
C ASN A 83 4.62 -0.95 -2.08
N GLY A 84 4.14 0.14 -2.63
CA GLY A 84 4.20 0.40 -4.05
C GLY A 84 3.95 1.85 -4.39
N SER A 85 3.78 2.13 -5.68
CA SER A 85 3.37 3.45 -6.15
C SER A 85 2.53 3.36 -7.42
N VAL A 86 1.69 4.36 -7.61
CA VAL A 86 0.91 4.59 -8.84
C VAL A 86 1.36 5.93 -9.42
N ASN A 87 1.94 5.91 -10.63
CA ASN A 87 2.48 7.10 -11.28
C ASN A 87 3.38 7.94 -10.35
N ASP A 88 4.26 7.23 -9.62
CA ASP A 88 5.19 7.78 -8.62
C ASP A 88 4.55 8.33 -7.32
N GLN A 89 3.25 8.18 -7.14
CA GLN A 89 2.58 8.43 -5.87
C GLN A 89 2.62 7.16 -5.00
N ASP A 90 3.32 7.24 -3.88
CA ASP A 90 3.52 6.12 -2.96
C ASP A 90 2.22 5.72 -2.23
N LEU A 91 2.06 4.42 -2.03
CA LEU A 91 0.92 3.83 -1.35
C LEU A 91 1.20 2.40 -0.87
N ILE A 92 0.29 1.85 -0.09
CA ILE A 92 0.32 0.45 0.35
C ILE A 92 -0.87 -0.26 -0.27
N PHE A 93 -0.61 -1.30 -1.07
CA PHE A 93 -1.65 -2.17 -1.62
C PHE A 93 -1.99 -3.31 -0.67
N ILE A 94 -3.27 -3.67 -0.61
CA ILE A 94 -3.69 -5.00 -0.19
C ILE A 94 -3.56 -5.93 -1.39
N VAL A 95 -2.86 -7.04 -1.25
CA VAL A 95 -2.84 -8.12 -2.27
C VAL A 95 -4.15 -8.87 -2.17
N ASP A 96 -4.99 -8.75 -3.20
CA ASP A 96 -6.35 -9.29 -3.19
C ASP A 96 -6.59 -10.19 -4.40
N THR A 97 -6.56 -11.51 -4.16
CA THR A 97 -6.85 -12.53 -5.18
C THR A 97 -8.32 -12.61 -5.55
N GLY A 98 -9.21 -12.01 -4.77
CA GLY A 98 -10.64 -11.88 -5.06
C GLY A 98 -10.98 -10.70 -5.95
N ALA A 99 -10.10 -9.70 -6.05
CA ALA A 99 -10.29 -8.55 -6.93
C ALA A 99 -9.85 -8.87 -8.37
N SER A 100 -10.69 -8.62 -9.36
CA SER A 100 -10.35 -8.85 -10.78
C SER A 100 -9.34 -7.85 -11.30
N TYR A 101 -9.36 -6.60 -10.83
CA TYR A 101 -8.53 -5.50 -11.28
C TYR A 101 -7.78 -4.83 -10.12
N VAL A 102 -6.67 -4.18 -10.45
CA VAL A 102 -6.11 -3.16 -9.54
C VAL A 102 -7.21 -2.13 -9.30
N THR A 103 -7.54 -1.92 -8.04
CA THR A 103 -8.64 -1.03 -7.66
C THR A 103 -8.11 0.10 -6.78
N LEU A 104 -8.35 1.33 -7.20
CA LEU A 104 -7.90 2.53 -6.51
C LEU A 104 -9.08 3.20 -5.81
N PRO A 105 -8.89 3.73 -4.60
CA PRO A 105 -9.84 4.62 -3.98
C PRO A 105 -10.04 5.91 -4.79
N LEU A 106 -11.21 6.53 -4.70
CA LEU A 106 -11.53 7.76 -5.44
C LEU A 106 -10.53 8.89 -5.12
N TRP A 107 -10.12 9.03 -3.86
CA TRP A 107 -9.20 10.07 -3.42
C TRP A 107 -7.80 9.96 -4.05
N MET A 108 -7.42 8.78 -4.55
CA MET A 108 -6.15 8.57 -5.24
C MET A 108 -6.18 9.01 -6.71
N GLY A 109 -7.36 9.06 -7.33
CA GLY A 109 -7.46 9.42 -8.74
C GLY A 109 -6.79 10.76 -9.04
N ASP A 110 -7.06 11.76 -8.20
CA ASP A 110 -6.52 13.11 -8.38
C ASP A 110 -5.03 13.19 -8.02
N SER A 111 -4.61 12.61 -6.88
CA SER A 111 -3.23 12.69 -6.39
C SER A 111 -2.23 11.93 -7.28
N ALA A 112 -2.62 10.79 -7.84
CA ALA A 112 -1.79 10.00 -8.74
C ALA A 112 -1.95 10.39 -10.23
N GLY A 113 -2.72 11.43 -10.54
CA GLY A 113 -3.00 11.87 -11.91
C GLY A 113 -3.71 10.81 -12.76
N VAL A 114 -4.51 9.96 -12.10
CA VAL A 114 -5.25 8.87 -12.76
C VAL A 114 -6.65 9.36 -13.11
N LYS A 115 -6.95 9.43 -14.40
CA LYS A 115 -8.23 9.96 -14.92
C LYS A 115 -9.22 8.84 -15.20
N CYS A 116 -10.50 9.13 -14.99
CA CYS A 116 -11.60 8.27 -15.42
C CYS A 116 -11.68 8.27 -16.95
N LEU A 117 -11.46 7.12 -17.58
CA LEU A 117 -11.53 6.96 -19.04
C LEU A 117 -12.90 6.43 -19.50
N GLY A 118 -13.61 5.72 -18.63
CA GLY A 118 -14.91 5.16 -18.90
C GLY A 118 -15.59 4.74 -17.59
N ARG A 119 -16.81 4.22 -17.68
CA ARG A 119 -17.56 3.69 -16.54
C ARG A 119 -18.00 2.26 -16.80
N MET A 120 -17.97 1.45 -15.77
CA MET A 120 -18.51 0.09 -15.81
C MET A 120 -19.19 -0.25 -14.47
N THR A 121 -20.07 -1.22 -14.50
CA THR A 121 -20.66 -1.80 -13.31
C THR A 121 -19.87 -3.03 -12.90
N MET A 122 -19.44 -3.08 -11.64
CA MET A 122 -18.74 -4.23 -11.07
C MET A 122 -19.58 -4.91 -10.01
N GLN A 123 -19.52 -6.25 -9.99
CA GLN A 123 -19.99 -7.06 -8.88
C GLN A 123 -18.92 -7.08 -7.79
N THR A 124 -19.31 -6.81 -6.56
CA THR A 124 -18.45 -6.86 -5.36
C THR A 124 -19.10 -7.71 -4.28
N GLY A 125 -18.37 -8.02 -3.21
CA GLY A 125 -18.95 -8.74 -2.06
C GLY A 125 -20.14 -8.02 -1.41
N ASN A 126 -20.27 -6.70 -1.59
CA ASN A 126 -21.38 -5.87 -1.07
C ASN A 126 -22.43 -5.52 -2.14
N GLY A 127 -22.47 -6.26 -3.25
CA GLY A 127 -23.38 -6.01 -4.37
C GLY A 127 -22.70 -5.30 -5.54
N THR A 128 -23.51 -4.68 -6.40
CA THR A 128 -23.03 -3.98 -7.59
C THR A 128 -22.65 -2.53 -7.31
N THR A 129 -21.58 -2.07 -7.90
CA THR A 129 -21.15 -0.67 -7.83
C THR A 129 -20.68 -0.16 -9.18
N ASN A 130 -20.86 1.13 -9.42
CA ASN A 130 -20.33 1.79 -10.61
C ASN A 130 -18.91 2.28 -10.31
N VAL A 131 -17.98 1.93 -11.18
CA VAL A 131 -16.57 2.30 -11.08
C VAL A 131 -16.12 3.01 -12.34
N CYS A 132 -15.07 3.82 -12.22
CA CYS A 132 -14.35 4.36 -13.37
C CYS A 132 -13.28 3.39 -13.85
N THR A 133 -13.23 3.11 -15.14
CA THR A 133 -12.07 2.43 -15.75
C THR A 133 -10.94 3.40 -16.00
N THR A 134 -9.72 2.94 -15.86
CA THR A 134 -8.52 3.76 -16.05
C THR A 134 -7.31 2.92 -16.44
N ILE A 135 -6.20 3.58 -16.79
CA ILE A 135 -4.90 2.96 -17.05
C ILE A 135 -3.85 3.63 -16.17
N ILE A 136 -3.16 2.83 -15.37
CA ILE A 136 -2.00 3.24 -14.59
C ILE A 136 -0.78 3.14 -15.49
N ARG A 137 -0.13 4.27 -15.79
CA ARG A 137 1.06 4.29 -16.66
C ARG A 137 2.25 3.57 -16.04
N LYS A 138 2.44 3.73 -14.73
CA LYS A 138 3.53 3.13 -13.98
C LYS A 138 3.01 2.61 -12.65
N LEU A 139 2.99 1.31 -12.48
CA LEU A 139 2.63 0.61 -11.25
C LEU A 139 3.88 -0.03 -10.67
N LYS A 140 4.25 0.33 -9.45
CA LYS A 140 5.31 -0.36 -8.68
C LYS A 140 4.70 -1.09 -7.50
N PHE A 141 5.22 -2.26 -7.16
CA PHE A 141 4.95 -2.97 -5.91
C PHE A 141 6.10 -3.89 -5.58
N GLY A 142 6.60 -3.75 -4.35
CA GLY A 142 7.85 -4.41 -3.97
C GLY A 142 8.98 -4.10 -4.96
N THR A 143 9.55 -5.14 -5.56
CA THR A 143 10.63 -5.05 -6.56
C THR A 143 10.13 -5.01 -8.01
N PHE A 144 8.82 -5.09 -8.23
CA PHE A 144 8.24 -5.16 -9.57
C PHE A 144 7.76 -3.81 -10.06
N THR A 145 8.00 -3.54 -11.34
CA THR A 145 7.43 -2.40 -12.07
C THR A 145 6.69 -2.90 -13.30
N LEU A 146 5.46 -2.43 -13.46
CA LEU A 146 4.60 -2.71 -14.62
C LEU A 146 4.16 -1.40 -15.24
N ARG A 147 3.94 -1.41 -16.56
CA ARG A 147 3.44 -0.26 -17.32
C ARG A 147 2.07 -0.56 -17.91
N ASP A 148 1.30 0.50 -18.09
CA ASP A 148 -0.01 0.50 -18.76
C ASP A 148 -0.94 -0.58 -18.21
N VAL A 149 -1.10 -0.55 -16.88
CA VAL A 149 -1.93 -1.50 -16.15
C VAL A 149 -3.37 -1.01 -16.11
N GLU A 150 -4.29 -1.82 -16.63
CA GLU A 150 -5.73 -1.58 -16.46
C GLU A 150 -6.10 -1.57 -14.98
N ALA A 151 -6.90 -0.59 -14.58
CA ALA A 151 -7.34 -0.42 -13.21
C ALA A 151 -8.76 0.15 -13.17
N VAL A 152 -9.35 0.12 -11.98
CA VAL A 152 -10.63 0.79 -11.72
C VAL A 152 -10.52 1.71 -10.52
N ILE A 153 -11.31 2.78 -10.53
CA ILE A 153 -11.45 3.70 -9.39
C ILE A 153 -12.83 3.44 -8.78
N ALA A 154 -12.84 3.03 -7.51
CA ALA A 154 -14.04 2.68 -6.78
C ALA A 154 -14.35 3.73 -5.69
N PRO A 155 -15.58 4.29 -5.65
CA PRO A 155 -15.89 5.42 -4.78
C PRO A 155 -15.85 5.09 -3.28
N ASN A 156 -16.19 3.86 -2.91
CA ASN A 156 -16.33 3.42 -1.51
C ASN A 156 -15.13 2.60 -1.00
N LEU A 157 -14.08 2.49 -1.80
CA LEU A 157 -12.89 1.77 -1.41
C LEU A 157 -12.03 2.63 -0.48
N LYS A 158 -11.53 2.04 0.60
CA LYS A 158 -10.67 2.75 1.58
C LYS A 158 -9.19 2.58 1.30
N GLN A 159 -8.79 1.39 0.82
CA GLN A 159 -7.40 1.03 0.55
C GLN A 159 -7.26 0.45 -0.85
N PRO A 160 -6.16 0.76 -1.56
CA PRO A 160 -5.95 0.23 -2.90
C PRO A 160 -5.72 -1.28 -2.88
N LEU A 161 -6.26 -1.97 -3.89
CA LEU A 161 -6.16 -3.40 -4.07
C LEU A 161 -5.25 -3.73 -5.24
N LEU A 162 -4.34 -4.69 -5.07
CA LEU A 162 -3.57 -5.30 -6.13
C LEU A 162 -4.31 -6.57 -6.60
N GLY A 163 -5.01 -6.46 -7.72
CA GLY A 163 -5.93 -7.49 -8.19
C GLY A 163 -5.32 -8.50 -9.16
N MET A 164 -6.15 -9.47 -9.57
CA MET A 164 -5.75 -10.61 -10.38
C MET A 164 -5.25 -10.25 -11.79
N ASN A 165 -5.65 -9.12 -12.38
CA ASN A 165 -5.08 -8.71 -13.67
C ASN A 165 -3.58 -8.46 -13.62
N VAL A 166 -3.04 -8.14 -12.43
CA VAL A 166 -1.61 -8.06 -12.14
C VAL A 166 -1.10 -9.39 -11.59
N LEU A 167 -1.71 -9.92 -10.55
CA LEU A 167 -1.23 -11.12 -9.83
C LEU A 167 -1.09 -12.33 -10.75
N LYS A 168 -1.98 -12.51 -11.74
CA LYS A 168 -1.90 -13.62 -12.71
C LYS A 168 -0.62 -13.61 -13.57
N ARG A 169 0.12 -12.50 -13.62
CA ARG A 169 1.42 -12.41 -14.31
C ARG A 169 2.56 -13.05 -13.52
N PHE A 170 2.29 -13.38 -12.26
CA PHE A 170 3.25 -13.95 -11.31
C PHE A 170 2.81 -15.34 -10.89
N ARG A 171 3.77 -16.15 -10.48
CA ARG A 171 3.53 -17.34 -9.69
C ARG A 171 3.29 -16.86 -8.25
N VAL A 172 2.12 -17.16 -7.72
CA VAL A 172 1.71 -16.81 -6.36
C VAL A 172 1.76 -18.08 -5.53
N GLU A 173 2.57 -18.10 -4.50
CA GLU A 173 2.64 -19.18 -3.52
C GLU A 173 2.31 -18.58 -2.15
N GLN A 174 1.44 -19.25 -1.40
CA GLN A 174 1.03 -18.82 -0.06
C GLN A 174 1.17 -19.99 0.89
N ASP A 175 1.98 -19.80 1.92
CA ASP A 175 2.21 -20.80 2.96
C ASP A 175 2.61 -20.14 4.28
N SER A 176 2.12 -20.70 5.39
CA SER A 176 2.54 -20.37 6.77
C SER A 176 2.58 -18.87 7.09
N GLY A 177 1.61 -18.08 6.57
CA GLY A 177 1.52 -16.64 6.80
C GLY A 177 2.45 -15.80 5.91
N GLU A 178 3.08 -16.40 4.90
CA GLU A 178 3.85 -15.73 3.87
C GLU A 178 3.19 -15.88 2.49
N MET A 179 3.28 -14.84 1.67
CA MET A 179 2.95 -14.90 0.25
C MET A 179 4.20 -14.58 -0.57
N ARG A 180 4.47 -15.41 -1.57
CA ARG A 180 5.63 -15.28 -2.47
C ARG A 180 5.17 -15.01 -3.88
N LEU A 181 5.69 -13.93 -4.48
CA LEU A 181 5.43 -13.56 -5.86
C LEU A 181 6.72 -13.70 -6.66
N SER A 182 6.74 -14.57 -7.67
CA SER A 182 7.86 -14.74 -8.60
C SER A 182 7.41 -14.57 -10.04
N ARG A 183 8.30 -14.12 -10.92
CA ARG A 183 8.00 -14.03 -12.36
C ARG A 183 7.72 -15.44 -12.90
N LYS A 184 6.73 -15.55 -13.77
CA LYS A 184 6.53 -16.76 -14.58
C LYS A 184 7.59 -16.78 -15.67
N HIS A 185 8.24 -17.91 -15.81
CA HIS A 185 9.16 -18.20 -16.91
C HIS A 185 8.40 -18.70 -18.13
#